data_3483eab25611bb96a35c64a73af9071b
#
_entry.id   3483eab25611bb96a35c64a73af9071b
#
_cell.length_a   1.000
_cell.length_b   1.000
_cell.length_c   1.000
_cell.angle_alpha   90.00
_cell.angle_beta   90.00
_cell.angle_gamma   90.00
#
_symmetry.space_group_name_H-M   'P 1'
#
loop_
_entity.id
_entity.type
_entity.pdbx_description
1 polymer ?
#
loop_
_entity_poly.entity_id
_entity_poly.type
_entity_poly.pdbx_seq_one_letter_code
_entity_poly.pdbx_strand_id
1 'polypeptide(L)'
;MHTNNSFIQGQENMKFLVKANSNKEYNNFLFNQVNIKDVKLVSLLDILSPFIYLINVTVTFVFILFKFLSSLFSYRWRVNKNEYENFDELYLFFINHFKDRCKAAKFYENSRYWIISPAIDYKKYDLEGKIIVDYHHYLTKKDAFIIMWSSLVFLIEFVWKVRSLCLIHKIWDFYEVKYSLKRIGKNSTLYFANQSDKYALLFDKLDSKSKVLFQHGIVANWGKLPYRLNNVDKFYAMSKGTWQDAYSNLFANSPSLLIMEPTIKLQEIPTDEFSVLIVAEISYIDIEKIILNELSKDNSIKLYLKKHPALVNDGSYRQLEKQYGFQYIKDKKFPKVDFVISYYSTLAYEYLAYDIPVYMYMTKEEFDAKEMMVRLKNCKENKVKLKCKVDKDN
;
A
#
# COMPACT_ATOMS: atom_id res chain seq x y z
N MET A 1 -28.73 0.57 24.22
CA MET A 1 -28.71 0.52 22.74
C MET A 1 -27.32 0.72 22.08
N HIS A 2 -26.29 1.17 22.82
CA HIS A 2 -24.95 1.42 22.24
C HIS A 2 -24.04 0.18 22.05
N THR A 3 -24.37 -0.95 22.66
CA THR A 3 -23.54 -2.18 22.60
C THR A 3 -23.68 -2.95 21.29
N ASN A 4 -24.82 -2.86 20.60
CA ASN A 4 -25.05 -3.58 19.34
C ASN A 4 -24.27 -2.99 18.16
N ASN A 5 -24.04 -1.68 18.11
CA ASN A 5 -23.34 -1.05 16.98
C ASN A 5 -21.86 -1.45 16.87
N SER A 6 -21.18 -1.72 18.01
CA SER A 6 -19.77 -2.11 17.99
C SER A 6 -19.55 -3.56 17.53
N PHE A 7 -20.51 -4.44 17.83
CA PHE A 7 -20.48 -5.82 17.38
C PHE A 7 -20.73 -5.91 15.88
N ILE A 8 -21.77 -5.22 15.37
CA ILE A 8 -22.08 -5.11 13.94
C ILE A 8 -20.90 -4.52 13.16
N GLN A 9 -20.25 -3.50 13.73
CA GLN A 9 -19.08 -2.85 13.11
C GLN A 9 -17.85 -3.78 13.02
N GLY A 10 -17.65 -4.64 14.03
CA GLY A 10 -16.64 -5.70 13.98
C GLY A 10 -16.95 -6.73 12.90
N GLN A 11 -18.19 -7.18 12.81
CA GLN A 11 -18.64 -8.13 11.80
C GLN A 11 -18.51 -7.58 10.37
N GLU A 12 -18.85 -6.33 10.12
CA GLU A 12 -18.74 -5.74 8.78
C GLU A 12 -17.28 -5.60 8.32
N ASN A 13 -16.37 -5.21 9.22
CA ASN A 13 -14.94 -5.14 8.92
C ASN A 13 -14.36 -6.51 8.59
N MET A 14 -14.90 -7.57 9.21
CA MET A 14 -14.46 -8.93 8.98
C MET A 14 -15.17 -9.59 7.80
N LYS A 15 -16.42 -9.21 7.50
CA LYS A 15 -17.08 -9.56 6.23
C LYS A 15 -16.25 -9.09 5.03
N PHE A 16 -15.55 -7.96 5.16
CA PHE A 16 -14.60 -7.51 4.14
C PHE A 16 -13.45 -8.51 3.93
N LEU A 17 -12.79 -8.94 5.00
CA LEU A 17 -11.69 -9.92 4.89
C LEU A 17 -12.17 -11.21 4.22
N VAL A 18 -13.37 -11.68 4.56
CA VAL A 18 -13.98 -12.86 3.96
C VAL A 18 -14.32 -12.62 2.49
N LYS A 19 -14.91 -11.46 2.16
CA LYS A 19 -15.30 -11.14 0.79
C LYS A 19 -14.09 -10.88 -0.10
N ALA A 20 -13.05 -10.23 0.42
CA ALA A 20 -11.76 -10.09 -0.25
C ALA A 20 -11.10 -11.46 -0.49
N ASN A 21 -11.13 -12.35 0.52
CA ASN A 21 -10.57 -13.70 0.42
C ASN A 21 -11.42 -14.66 -0.42
N SER A 22 -12.72 -14.41 -0.61
CA SER A 22 -13.60 -15.21 -1.47
C SER A 22 -13.54 -14.77 -2.94
N ASN A 23 -12.96 -13.63 -3.24
CA ASN A 23 -12.77 -13.17 -4.60
C ASN A 23 -11.57 -13.90 -5.22
N LYS A 24 -11.84 -14.72 -6.25
CA LYS A 24 -10.82 -15.52 -6.95
C LYS A 24 -9.69 -14.65 -7.53
N GLU A 25 -9.99 -13.43 -7.99
CA GLU A 25 -9.03 -12.48 -8.53
C GLU A 25 -8.12 -11.91 -7.43
N TYR A 26 -8.67 -11.58 -6.27
CA TYR A 26 -7.91 -11.11 -5.11
C TYR A 26 -7.02 -12.21 -4.53
N ASN A 27 -7.52 -13.45 -4.48
CA ASN A 27 -6.72 -14.60 -4.08
C ASN A 27 -5.58 -14.87 -5.07
N ASN A 28 -5.82 -14.80 -6.37
CA ASN A 28 -4.77 -14.90 -7.39
C ASN A 28 -3.72 -13.79 -7.22
N PHE A 29 -4.14 -12.58 -6.89
CA PHE A 29 -3.23 -11.48 -6.58
C PHE A 29 -2.37 -11.76 -5.34
N LEU A 30 -2.96 -12.22 -4.23
CA LEU A 30 -2.23 -12.61 -3.02
C LEU A 30 -1.30 -13.80 -3.27
N PHE A 31 -1.74 -14.80 -4.03
CA PHE A 31 -0.93 -15.97 -4.38
C PHE A 31 0.22 -15.62 -5.33
N ASN A 32 0.02 -14.71 -6.27
CA ASN A 32 1.08 -14.21 -7.13
C ASN A 32 2.14 -13.42 -6.35
N GLN A 33 1.76 -12.72 -5.28
CA GLN A 33 2.73 -12.08 -4.38
C GLN A 33 3.54 -13.07 -3.54
N VAL A 34 3.02 -14.28 -3.30
CA VAL A 34 3.73 -15.33 -2.53
C VAL A 34 4.59 -16.23 -3.42
N ASN A 35 4.68 -15.96 -4.75
CA ASN A 35 5.54 -16.69 -5.69
C ASN A 35 5.29 -18.21 -5.75
N ILE A 36 4.06 -18.68 -5.57
CA ILE A 36 3.71 -20.08 -5.76
C ILE A 36 3.58 -20.32 -7.27
N LYS A 37 4.70 -20.56 -7.93
CA LYS A 37 4.79 -20.84 -9.39
C LYS A 37 4.29 -22.23 -9.78
N ASP A 38 3.96 -23.08 -8.81
CA ASP A 38 3.65 -24.48 -9.08
C ASP A 38 2.14 -24.74 -9.08
N VAL A 39 1.56 -24.82 -10.28
CA VAL A 39 0.13 -25.13 -10.47
C VAL A 39 -0.25 -26.48 -9.87
N LYS A 40 0.69 -27.44 -9.78
CA LYS A 40 0.48 -28.73 -9.13
C LYS A 40 0.36 -28.60 -7.61
N LEU A 41 1.14 -27.68 -7.03
CA LEU A 41 1.05 -27.39 -5.59
C LEU A 41 -0.30 -26.76 -5.23
N VAL A 42 -0.82 -25.86 -6.09
CA VAL A 42 -2.15 -25.24 -5.89
C VAL A 42 -3.26 -26.30 -5.94
N SER A 43 -3.22 -27.24 -6.88
CA SER A 43 -4.22 -28.33 -6.97
C SER A 43 -4.10 -29.30 -5.79
N LEU A 44 -2.90 -29.62 -5.32
CA LEU A 44 -2.68 -30.43 -4.13
C LEU A 44 -3.18 -29.71 -2.85
N LEU A 45 -2.94 -28.41 -2.75
CA LEU A 45 -3.45 -27.58 -1.65
C LEU A 45 -4.98 -27.49 -1.66
N ASP A 46 -5.63 -27.48 -2.83
CA ASP A 46 -7.09 -27.53 -2.94
C ASP A 46 -7.66 -28.86 -2.46
N ILE A 47 -7.00 -29.98 -2.75
CA ILE A 47 -7.40 -31.33 -2.27
C ILE A 47 -7.16 -31.45 -0.75
N LEU A 48 -6.07 -30.91 -0.25
CA LEU A 48 -5.73 -30.93 1.18
C LEU A 48 -6.43 -29.82 1.96
N SER A 49 -7.13 -28.92 1.28
CA SER A 49 -7.73 -27.71 1.87
C SER A 49 -8.60 -27.98 3.11
N PRO A 50 -9.45 -29.03 3.18
CA PRO A 50 -10.26 -29.30 4.37
C PRO A 50 -9.40 -29.63 5.61
N PHE A 51 -8.34 -30.41 5.43
CA PHE A 51 -7.44 -30.80 6.52
C PHE A 51 -6.57 -29.61 6.97
N ILE A 52 -5.97 -28.93 6.02
CA ILE A 52 -5.18 -27.72 6.27
C ILE A 52 -6.06 -26.68 6.97
N TYR A 53 -7.31 -26.55 6.55
CA TYR A 53 -8.28 -25.66 7.15
C TYR A 53 -8.59 -26.04 8.61
N LEU A 54 -8.87 -27.32 8.90
CA LEU A 54 -9.14 -27.79 10.25
C LEU A 54 -7.92 -27.55 11.17
N ILE A 55 -6.72 -27.84 10.68
CA ILE A 55 -5.47 -27.56 11.40
C ILE A 55 -5.37 -26.07 11.70
N ASN A 56 -5.62 -25.21 10.72
CA ASN A 56 -5.52 -23.77 10.88
C ASN A 56 -6.54 -23.22 11.89
N VAL A 57 -7.78 -23.71 11.86
CA VAL A 57 -8.80 -23.36 12.86
C VAL A 57 -8.37 -23.76 14.25
N THR A 58 -7.85 -24.98 14.41
CA THR A 58 -7.35 -25.48 15.70
C THR A 58 -6.17 -24.67 16.20
N VAL A 59 -5.18 -24.43 15.34
CA VAL A 59 -4.01 -23.61 15.67
C VAL A 59 -4.43 -22.18 16.05
N THR A 60 -5.38 -21.60 15.31
CA THR A 60 -5.89 -20.25 15.61
C THR A 60 -6.63 -20.22 16.93
N PHE A 61 -7.44 -21.22 17.23
CA PHE A 61 -8.14 -21.33 18.51
C PHE A 61 -7.14 -21.41 19.67
N VAL A 62 -6.13 -22.29 19.57
CA VAL A 62 -5.07 -22.40 20.57
C VAL A 62 -4.29 -21.09 20.71
N PHE A 63 -4.01 -20.42 19.60
CA PHE A 63 -3.35 -19.12 19.60
C PHE A 63 -4.20 -18.03 20.31
N ILE A 64 -5.51 -17.99 20.06
CA ILE A 64 -6.44 -17.06 20.75
C ILE A 64 -6.41 -17.32 22.26
N LEU A 65 -6.46 -18.58 22.70
CA LEU A 65 -6.38 -18.93 24.12
C LEU A 65 -5.05 -18.53 24.74
N PHE A 66 -3.93 -18.81 24.06
CA PHE A 66 -2.61 -18.42 24.51
C PHE A 66 -2.48 -16.89 24.65
N LYS A 67 -2.91 -16.14 23.64
CA LYS A 67 -2.94 -14.68 23.68
C LYS A 67 -3.83 -14.15 24.80
N PHE A 68 -4.99 -14.75 25.00
CA PHE A 68 -5.87 -14.39 26.11
C PHE A 68 -5.21 -14.58 27.47
N LEU A 69 -4.61 -15.76 27.72
CA LEU A 69 -3.91 -16.02 28.97
C LEU A 69 -2.76 -15.03 29.17
N SER A 70 -1.95 -14.80 28.15
CA SER A 70 -0.87 -13.81 28.20
C SER A 70 -1.39 -12.41 28.52
N SER A 71 -2.52 -12.02 27.94
CA SER A 71 -3.14 -10.72 28.15
C SER A 71 -3.65 -10.53 29.58
N LEU A 72 -4.10 -11.60 30.26
CA LEU A 72 -4.49 -11.53 31.67
C LEU A 72 -3.33 -11.16 32.60
N PHE A 73 -2.10 -11.47 32.19
CA PHE A 73 -0.88 -11.09 32.94
C PHE A 73 -0.37 -9.72 32.53
N SER A 74 -0.45 -9.36 31.26
CA SER A 74 0.12 -8.13 30.71
C SER A 74 -0.81 -6.92 30.76
N TYR A 75 -2.14 -7.11 30.67
CA TYR A 75 -3.07 -5.99 30.70
C TYR A 75 -3.37 -5.54 32.13
N ARG A 76 -3.64 -4.24 32.26
CA ARG A 76 -4.01 -3.62 33.53
C ARG A 76 -5.44 -4.00 33.94
N TRP A 77 -5.73 -4.01 35.22
CA TRP A 77 -7.11 -4.18 35.71
C TRP A 77 -8.00 -2.97 35.36
N ARG A 78 -7.44 -1.79 35.46
CA ARG A 78 -8.12 -0.53 35.12
C ARG A 78 -7.11 0.38 34.43
N VAL A 79 -7.55 1.08 33.41
CA VAL A 79 -6.82 2.21 32.85
C VAL A 79 -7.22 3.42 33.68
N ASN A 80 -6.25 4.13 34.22
CA ASN A 80 -6.51 5.37 34.93
C ASN A 80 -7.05 6.40 33.93
N LYS A 81 -8.22 6.97 34.21
CA LYS A 81 -8.84 7.96 33.31
C LYS A 81 -7.97 9.20 33.08
N ASN A 82 -7.12 9.53 34.04
CA ASN A 82 -6.18 10.63 33.95
C ASN A 82 -4.94 10.31 33.09
N GLU A 83 -4.70 9.03 32.76
CA GLU A 83 -3.67 8.58 31.82
C GLU A 83 -4.16 8.57 30.36
N TYR A 84 -5.45 8.83 30.11
CA TYR A 84 -5.89 9.18 28.76
C TYR A 84 -5.30 10.55 28.45
N GLU A 85 -4.03 10.55 28.03
CA GLU A 85 -3.49 11.71 27.36
C GLU A 85 -4.46 12.05 26.23
N ASN A 86 -4.99 13.27 26.23
CA ASN A 86 -5.73 13.77 25.09
C ASN A 86 -4.73 13.99 23.97
N PHE A 87 -4.56 12.99 23.16
CA PHE A 87 -3.78 13.11 21.94
C PHE A 87 -4.56 13.98 20.96
N ASP A 88 -4.08 15.16 20.65
CA ASP A 88 -4.69 15.98 19.60
C ASP A 88 -4.53 15.32 18.25
N GLU A 89 -3.44 14.58 18.04
CA GLU A 89 -3.06 13.91 16.81
C GLU A 89 -2.47 12.54 17.06
N LEU A 90 -2.86 11.54 16.25
CA LEU A 90 -2.32 10.19 16.28
C LEU A 90 -1.92 9.75 14.86
N TYR A 91 -0.66 9.38 14.71
CA TYR A 91 -0.10 8.90 13.45
C TYR A 91 -0.06 7.37 13.43
N LEU A 92 -0.88 6.76 12.59
CA LEU A 92 -1.11 5.32 12.56
C LEU A 92 -0.18 4.66 11.53
N PHE A 93 1.00 4.22 11.97
CA PHE A 93 2.01 3.60 11.13
C PHE A 93 1.72 2.10 10.94
N PHE A 94 0.81 1.80 10.03
CA PHE A 94 0.36 0.44 9.73
C PHE A 94 0.77 -0.06 8.33
N ILE A 95 1.51 0.75 7.57
CA ILE A 95 2.11 0.41 6.27
C ILE A 95 3.50 1.03 6.15
N ASN A 96 4.40 0.31 5.51
CA ASN A 96 5.83 0.65 5.42
C ASN A 96 6.15 2.05 4.87
N HIS A 97 5.34 2.57 3.96
CA HIS A 97 5.57 3.88 3.32
C HIS A 97 4.93 5.06 4.06
N PHE A 98 4.29 4.84 5.20
CA PHE A 98 3.55 5.88 5.93
C PHE A 98 4.46 7.08 6.31
N LYS A 99 5.68 6.79 6.80
CA LYS A 99 6.66 7.84 7.14
C LYS A 99 6.96 8.74 5.94
N ASP A 100 7.20 8.14 4.77
CA ASP A 100 7.53 8.89 3.56
C ASP A 100 6.33 9.73 3.10
N ARG A 101 5.10 9.24 3.26
CA ARG A 101 3.88 10.00 2.99
C ARG A 101 3.69 11.18 3.94
N CYS A 102 3.97 11.01 5.22
CA CYS A 102 3.96 12.12 6.19
C CYS A 102 4.99 13.20 5.84
N LYS A 103 6.18 12.80 5.36
CA LYS A 103 7.20 13.75 4.89
C LYS A 103 6.73 14.50 3.65
N ALA A 104 6.21 13.79 2.64
CA ALA A 104 5.69 14.37 1.40
C ALA A 104 4.53 15.36 1.64
N ALA A 105 3.72 15.11 2.65
CA ALA A 105 2.63 15.99 3.06
C ALA A 105 3.04 17.04 4.10
N LYS A 106 4.34 17.14 4.46
CA LYS A 106 4.93 18.10 5.44
C LYS A 106 4.40 17.95 6.88
N PHE A 107 3.91 16.77 7.24
CA PHE A 107 3.45 16.49 8.60
C PHE A 107 4.53 15.85 9.48
N TYR A 108 5.55 15.25 8.91
CA TYR A 108 6.50 14.43 9.66
C TYR A 108 7.17 15.21 10.79
N GLU A 109 7.67 16.42 10.52
CA GLU A 109 8.44 17.20 11.50
C GLU A 109 7.59 17.54 12.74
N ASN A 110 6.32 17.88 12.54
CA ASN A 110 5.39 18.27 13.60
C ASN A 110 4.68 17.07 14.25
N SER A 111 4.78 15.86 13.66
CA SER A 111 4.14 14.68 14.20
C SER A 111 4.81 14.21 15.48
N ARG A 112 4.06 14.04 16.56
CA ARG A 112 4.62 13.67 17.86
C ARG A 112 4.27 12.22 18.25
N TYR A 113 3.01 11.85 18.22
CA TYR A 113 2.53 10.58 18.75
C TYR A 113 2.25 9.56 17.66
N TRP A 114 2.98 8.44 17.69
CA TRP A 114 2.92 7.39 16.68
C TRP A 114 2.47 6.06 17.27
N ILE A 115 1.50 5.43 16.64
CA ILE A 115 1.08 4.05 16.93
C ILE A 115 1.55 3.17 15.80
N ILE A 116 2.31 2.13 16.12
CA ILE A 116 2.94 1.26 15.15
C ILE A 116 2.24 -0.10 15.15
N SER A 117 1.95 -0.60 13.96
CA SER A 117 1.41 -1.94 13.79
C SER A 117 2.38 -3.00 14.33
N PRO A 118 1.90 -4.04 15.02
CA PRO A 118 2.73 -5.17 15.45
C PRO A 118 3.47 -5.86 14.30
N ALA A 119 2.96 -5.72 13.07
CA ALA A 119 3.56 -6.31 11.87
C ALA A 119 4.74 -5.52 11.31
N ILE A 120 5.01 -4.31 11.83
CA ILE A 120 6.07 -3.42 11.35
C ILE A 120 7.26 -3.47 12.31
N ASP A 121 8.41 -3.88 11.78
CA ASP A 121 9.69 -3.72 12.47
C ASP A 121 10.13 -2.26 12.40
N TYR A 122 9.65 -1.45 13.34
CA TYR A 122 9.90 -0.01 13.37
C TYR A 122 11.37 0.36 13.60
N LYS A 123 12.19 -0.57 14.13
CA LYS A 123 13.63 -0.34 14.34
C LYS A 123 14.39 -0.10 13.02
N LYS A 124 13.80 -0.53 11.89
CA LYS A 124 14.33 -0.25 10.55
C LYS A 124 14.06 1.18 10.07
N TYR A 125 13.24 1.94 10.82
CA TYR A 125 12.85 3.29 10.46
C TYR A 125 13.44 4.26 11.49
N ASP A 126 14.10 5.28 10.99
CA ASP A 126 14.52 6.40 11.83
C ASP A 126 13.26 7.20 12.24
N LEU A 127 12.85 7.06 13.49
CA LEU A 127 11.72 7.75 14.13
C LEU A 127 12.22 8.64 15.27
N GLU A 128 13.43 9.18 15.16
CA GLU A 128 14.00 10.07 16.16
C GLU A 128 13.08 11.25 16.46
N GLY A 129 12.94 11.58 17.72
CA GLY A 129 12.05 12.63 18.20
C GLY A 129 10.56 12.28 18.21
N LYS A 130 10.17 11.05 17.83
CA LYS A 130 8.77 10.59 17.87
C LYS A 130 8.50 9.79 19.16
N ILE A 131 7.32 9.99 19.73
CA ILE A 131 6.85 9.23 20.88
C ILE A 131 6.02 8.05 20.37
N ILE A 132 6.54 6.84 20.60
CA ILE A 132 5.83 5.62 20.25
C ILE A 132 4.82 5.31 21.36
N VAL A 133 3.55 5.40 21.02
CA VAL A 133 2.45 5.10 21.91
C VAL A 133 2.21 3.60 21.92
N ASP A 134 2.49 2.95 23.02
CA ASP A 134 2.14 1.54 23.20
C ASP A 134 0.65 1.42 23.49
N TYR A 135 -0.11 1.09 22.47
CA TYR A 135 -1.57 0.99 22.54
C TYR A 135 -2.05 -0.13 23.49
N HIS A 136 -1.21 -1.12 23.84
CA HIS A 136 -1.56 -2.16 24.83
C HIS A 136 -1.77 -1.58 26.24
N HIS A 137 -1.10 -0.47 26.58
CA HIS A 137 -1.29 0.21 27.85
C HIS A 137 -2.73 0.70 28.07
N TYR A 138 -3.50 0.85 27.01
CA TYR A 138 -4.89 1.29 27.04
C TYR A 138 -5.90 0.13 27.05
N LEU A 139 -5.41 -1.12 27.12
CA LEU A 139 -6.23 -2.31 27.26
C LEU A 139 -6.33 -2.76 28.71
N THR A 140 -7.51 -3.22 29.08
CA THR A 140 -7.78 -3.79 30.39
C THR A 140 -8.01 -5.28 30.30
N LYS A 141 -7.95 -5.98 31.45
CA LYS A 141 -8.31 -7.40 31.52
C LYS A 141 -9.74 -7.67 31.03
N LYS A 142 -10.67 -6.72 31.25
CA LYS A 142 -12.01 -6.80 30.68
C LYS A 142 -11.98 -6.81 29.16
N ASP A 143 -11.09 -6.01 28.55
CA ASP A 143 -10.94 -6.00 27.09
C ASP A 143 -10.38 -7.32 26.58
N ALA A 144 -9.47 -7.98 27.32
CA ALA A 144 -8.98 -9.30 26.95
C ALA A 144 -10.14 -10.30 26.79
N PHE A 145 -11.11 -10.31 27.69
CA PHE A 145 -12.31 -11.15 27.55
C PHE A 145 -13.16 -10.77 26.34
N ILE A 146 -13.33 -9.47 26.08
CA ILE A 146 -14.09 -9.00 24.92
C ILE A 146 -13.38 -9.35 23.61
N ILE A 147 -12.05 -9.19 23.57
CA ILE A 147 -11.21 -9.53 22.41
C ILE A 147 -11.27 -11.03 22.14
N MET A 148 -11.11 -11.85 23.19
CA MET A 148 -11.21 -13.30 23.08
C MET A 148 -12.58 -13.70 22.51
N TRP A 149 -13.66 -13.21 23.11
CA TRP A 149 -15.01 -13.52 22.65
C TRP A 149 -15.25 -13.08 21.20
N SER A 150 -14.85 -11.85 20.86
CA SER A 150 -14.97 -11.32 19.51
C SER A 150 -14.17 -12.17 18.49
N SER A 151 -12.99 -12.62 18.89
CA SER A 151 -12.13 -13.47 18.05
C SER A 151 -12.73 -14.86 17.85
N LEU A 152 -13.33 -15.46 18.88
CA LEU A 152 -14.00 -16.76 18.81
C LEU A 152 -15.28 -16.69 17.98
N VAL A 153 -16.10 -15.66 18.18
CA VAL A 153 -17.31 -15.44 17.36
C VAL A 153 -16.94 -15.30 15.88
N PHE A 154 -15.90 -14.51 15.61
CA PHE A 154 -15.40 -14.41 14.24
C PHE A 154 -14.95 -15.77 13.71
N LEU A 155 -14.16 -16.51 14.46
CA LEU A 155 -13.69 -17.83 14.05
C LEU A 155 -14.86 -18.77 13.71
N ILE A 156 -15.92 -18.79 14.53
CA ILE A 156 -17.10 -19.61 14.32
C ILE A 156 -17.89 -19.17 13.08
N GLU A 157 -18.13 -17.87 12.91
CA GLU A 157 -18.92 -17.35 11.79
C GLU A 157 -18.24 -17.54 10.43
N PHE A 158 -16.92 -17.47 10.43
CA PHE A 158 -16.14 -17.44 9.19
C PHE A 158 -15.33 -18.70 8.93
N VAL A 159 -15.35 -19.65 9.87
CA VAL A 159 -14.72 -20.97 9.72
C VAL A 159 -15.01 -21.60 8.36
N TRP A 160 -16.25 -21.50 7.88
CA TRP A 160 -16.71 -22.10 6.63
C TRP A 160 -16.51 -21.24 5.38
N LYS A 161 -16.13 -19.97 5.55
CA LYS A 161 -16.06 -18.98 4.48
C LYS A 161 -14.65 -18.56 4.13
N VAL A 162 -13.68 -18.76 5.04
CA VAL A 162 -12.29 -18.32 4.84
C VAL A 162 -11.45 -19.47 4.34
N ARG A 163 -11.15 -19.48 3.06
CA ARG A 163 -10.19 -20.42 2.46
C ARG A 163 -8.73 -20.00 2.65
N SER A 164 -8.49 -18.77 3.05
CA SER A 164 -7.15 -18.21 3.18
C SER A 164 -6.57 -18.43 4.58
N LEU A 165 -5.54 -19.25 4.63
CA LEU A 165 -4.81 -19.65 5.84
C LEU A 165 -4.10 -18.50 6.57
N CYS A 166 -3.75 -17.42 5.89
CA CYS A 166 -2.77 -16.47 6.40
C CYS A 166 -3.31 -15.36 7.31
N LEU A 167 -4.63 -15.15 7.40
CA LEU A 167 -5.18 -13.96 8.06
C LEU A 167 -5.85 -14.22 9.40
N ILE A 168 -6.22 -15.46 9.70
CA ILE A 168 -6.98 -15.79 10.91
C ILE A 168 -6.19 -15.53 12.19
N HIS A 169 -4.87 -15.81 12.19
CA HIS A 169 -4.01 -15.58 13.35
C HIS A 169 -3.86 -14.09 13.71
N LYS A 170 -4.13 -13.17 12.77
CA LYS A 170 -4.06 -11.72 13.01
C LYS A 170 -5.34 -11.11 13.57
N ILE A 171 -6.34 -11.94 13.87
CA ILE A 171 -7.62 -11.45 14.37
C ILE A 171 -7.49 -10.83 15.76
N TRP A 172 -6.66 -11.43 16.61
CA TRP A 172 -6.38 -10.92 17.93
C TRP A 172 -5.80 -9.51 17.87
N ASP A 173 -4.71 -9.34 17.13
CA ASP A 173 -4.04 -8.05 16.95
C ASP A 173 -4.99 -6.97 16.39
N PHE A 174 -5.88 -7.36 15.49
CA PHE A 174 -6.90 -6.44 14.95
C PHE A 174 -7.84 -5.92 16.03
N TYR A 175 -8.31 -6.78 16.92
CA TYR A 175 -9.20 -6.37 18.01
C TYR A 175 -8.46 -5.59 19.09
N GLU A 176 -7.20 -5.90 19.39
CA GLU A 176 -6.36 -5.10 20.27
C GLU A 176 -6.28 -3.65 19.79
N VAL A 177 -5.89 -3.46 18.52
CA VAL A 177 -5.83 -2.14 17.89
C VAL A 177 -7.20 -1.44 17.93
N LYS A 178 -8.28 -2.16 17.61
CA LYS A 178 -9.63 -1.61 17.61
C LYS A 178 -10.04 -1.07 18.97
N TYR A 179 -9.87 -1.86 20.03
CA TYR A 179 -10.33 -1.47 21.37
C TYR A 179 -9.45 -0.40 22.00
N SER A 180 -8.15 -0.40 21.70
CA SER A 180 -7.24 0.67 22.13
C SER A 180 -7.58 1.99 21.45
N LEU A 181 -7.64 2.01 20.13
CA LEU A 181 -7.92 3.22 19.35
C LEU A 181 -9.30 3.80 19.65
N LYS A 182 -10.29 2.96 19.96
CA LYS A 182 -11.62 3.43 20.40
C LYS A 182 -11.55 4.29 21.67
N ARG A 183 -10.52 4.09 22.49
CA ARG A 183 -10.34 4.87 23.73
C ARG A 183 -9.53 6.13 23.50
N ILE A 184 -8.38 6.00 22.81
CA ILE A 184 -7.43 7.10 22.67
C ILE A 184 -7.70 7.97 21.44
N GLY A 185 -8.39 7.44 20.43
CA GLY A 185 -8.62 8.13 19.16
C GLY A 185 -9.80 9.11 19.14
N LYS A 186 -10.70 9.05 20.15
CA LYS A 186 -11.99 9.75 20.12
C LYS A 186 -11.88 11.26 19.86
N ASN A 187 -10.92 11.90 20.51
CA ASN A 187 -10.72 13.36 20.42
C ASN A 187 -9.53 13.73 19.51
N SER A 188 -8.93 12.75 18.85
CA SER A 188 -7.72 12.93 18.06
C SER A 188 -8.02 13.08 16.56
N THR A 189 -7.17 13.81 15.86
CA THR A 189 -7.07 13.68 14.41
C THR A 189 -6.24 12.44 14.09
N LEU A 190 -6.81 11.52 13.32
CA LEU A 190 -6.15 10.27 12.92
C LEU A 190 -5.51 10.43 11.54
N TYR A 191 -4.20 10.19 11.47
CA TYR A 191 -3.42 10.19 10.22
C TYR A 191 -3.05 8.76 9.85
N PHE A 192 -3.40 8.31 8.65
CA PHE A 192 -3.13 6.95 8.19
C PHE A 192 -2.96 6.88 6.66
N ALA A 193 -2.39 5.79 6.18
CA ALA A 193 -2.24 5.55 4.74
C ALA A 193 -2.81 4.19 4.29
N ASN A 194 -3.54 3.50 5.17
CA ASN A 194 -4.26 2.28 4.84
C ASN A 194 -5.49 2.63 4.00
N GLN A 195 -5.57 2.11 2.78
CA GLN A 195 -6.67 2.44 1.86
C GLN A 195 -7.44 1.22 1.35
N SER A 196 -6.83 0.03 1.37
CA SER A 196 -7.41 -1.18 0.78
C SER A 196 -7.31 -2.42 1.67
N ASP A 197 -7.11 -2.24 2.97
CA ASP A 197 -6.99 -3.33 3.92
C ASP A 197 -8.00 -3.22 5.09
N LYS A 198 -7.93 -4.18 6.01
CA LYS A 198 -8.78 -4.23 7.20
C LYS A 198 -8.66 -2.98 8.09
N TYR A 199 -7.49 -2.37 8.13
CA TYR A 199 -7.25 -1.18 8.93
C TYR A 199 -7.85 0.08 8.30
N ALA A 200 -7.93 0.17 6.96
CA ALA A 200 -8.64 1.25 6.29
C ALA A 200 -10.09 1.36 6.79
N LEU A 201 -10.82 0.24 6.82
CA LEU A 201 -12.19 0.18 7.34
C LEU A 201 -12.26 0.45 8.85
N LEU A 202 -11.31 -0.09 9.61
CA LEU A 202 -11.26 0.18 11.04
C LEU A 202 -11.11 1.67 11.30
N PHE A 203 -10.14 2.32 10.65
CA PHE A 203 -9.85 3.74 10.87
C PHE A 203 -10.98 4.63 10.35
N ASP A 204 -11.58 4.27 9.21
CA ASP A 204 -12.77 4.97 8.71
C ASP A 204 -13.92 4.99 9.71
N LYS A 205 -14.15 3.88 10.43
CA LYS A 205 -15.26 3.72 11.34
C LYS A 205 -15.00 4.11 12.80
N LEU A 206 -13.75 4.42 13.16
CA LEU A 206 -13.45 4.93 14.49
C LEU A 206 -14.10 6.30 14.70
N ASP A 207 -14.60 6.52 15.92
CA ASP A 207 -15.00 7.84 16.38
C ASP A 207 -13.73 8.67 16.66
N SER A 208 -13.59 9.80 15.98
CA SER A 208 -12.41 10.68 16.06
C SER A 208 -12.78 12.12 15.67
N LYS A 209 -11.95 13.08 16.05
CA LYS A 209 -12.14 14.48 15.70
C LYS A 209 -12.08 14.71 14.19
N SER A 210 -11.10 14.11 13.53
CA SER A 210 -10.92 14.18 12.09
C SER A 210 -10.08 13.01 11.58
N LYS A 211 -10.17 12.72 10.29
CA LYS A 211 -9.45 11.65 9.62
C LYS A 211 -8.74 12.15 8.37
N VAL A 212 -7.45 11.92 8.34
CA VAL A 212 -6.57 12.30 7.25
C VAL A 212 -5.95 11.06 6.64
N LEU A 213 -6.28 10.78 5.38
CA LEU A 213 -5.75 9.63 4.65
C LEU A 213 -4.69 10.10 3.65
N PHE A 214 -3.51 9.46 3.70
CA PHE A 214 -2.48 9.63 2.68
C PHE A 214 -2.58 8.51 1.65
N GLN A 215 -2.43 8.86 0.38
CA GLN A 215 -2.35 7.86 -0.67
C GLN A 215 -1.14 6.95 -0.44
N HIS A 216 -1.37 5.64 -0.26
CA HIS A 216 -0.32 4.65 -0.12
C HIS A 216 0.32 4.27 -1.45
N GLY A 217 -0.51 3.88 -2.38
CA GLY A 217 -0.16 3.39 -3.71
C GLY A 217 -1.29 3.69 -4.67
N ILE A 218 -1.21 3.12 -5.86
CA ILE A 218 -2.28 3.23 -6.83
C ILE A 218 -3.28 2.12 -6.55
N VAL A 219 -4.55 2.51 -6.38
CA VAL A 219 -5.65 1.57 -6.48
C VAL A 219 -5.99 1.50 -7.95
N ALA A 220 -5.33 0.59 -8.68
CA ALA A 220 -5.73 0.28 -10.03
C ALA A 220 -7.23 -0.07 -10.06
N ASN A 221 -7.87 0.00 -11.21
CA ASN A 221 -9.26 -0.42 -11.43
C ASN A 221 -9.47 -1.94 -11.17
N TRP A 222 -8.98 -2.42 -10.06
CA TRP A 222 -9.12 -3.81 -9.64
C TRP A 222 -10.54 -4.09 -9.22
N GLY A 223 -11.43 -4.03 -10.14
CA GLY A 223 -12.80 -4.26 -9.80
C GLY A 223 -13.30 -3.29 -8.72
N LYS A 224 -14.57 -3.27 -8.46
CA LYS A 224 -15.15 -2.46 -7.39
C LYS A 224 -14.62 -2.95 -6.07
N LEU A 225 -13.91 -2.10 -5.32
CA LEU A 225 -13.59 -2.37 -3.93
C LEU A 225 -14.89 -2.81 -3.22
N PRO A 226 -14.84 -3.85 -2.37
CA PRO A 226 -16.04 -4.35 -1.71
C PRO A 226 -16.62 -3.40 -0.67
N TYR A 227 -16.00 -2.24 -0.50
CA TYR A 227 -16.42 -1.19 0.43
C TYR A 227 -15.99 0.19 -0.09
N ARG A 228 -16.57 1.23 0.51
CA ARG A 228 -16.16 2.62 0.33
C ARG A 228 -15.91 3.25 1.70
N LEU A 229 -14.92 4.12 1.79
CA LEU A 229 -14.64 4.91 2.99
C LEU A 229 -15.65 6.07 3.06
N ASN A 230 -16.24 6.28 4.24
CA ASN A 230 -17.34 7.24 4.41
C ASN A 230 -16.95 8.46 5.22
N ASN A 231 -15.94 8.32 6.10
CA ASN A 231 -15.68 9.29 7.16
C ASN A 231 -14.26 9.88 7.07
N VAL A 232 -13.64 9.84 5.89
CA VAL A 232 -12.37 10.52 5.65
C VAL A 232 -12.63 11.98 5.32
N ASP A 233 -12.04 12.91 6.09
CA ASP A 233 -12.23 14.34 5.90
C ASP A 233 -11.27 14.93 4.87
N LYS A 234 -9.99 14.48 4.92
CA LYS A 234 -8.94 14.95 4.02
C LYS A 234 -8.22 13.79 3.37
N PHE A 235 -7.96 13.91 2.09
CA PHE A 235 -7.19 12.93 1.33
C PHE A 235 -6.00 13.60 0.65
N TYR A 236 -4.80 13.14 0.96
CA TYR A 236 -3.57 13.57 0.34
C TYR A 236 -3.21 12.64 -0.80
N ALA A 237 -3.41 13.08 -2.04
CA ALA A 237 -3.08 12.35 -3.25
C ALA A 237 -1.67 12.69 -3.77
N MET A 238 -1.06 11.78 -4.52
CA MET A 238 0.23 11.98 -5.17
C MET A 238 0.13 12.95 -6.36
N SER A 239 -1.02 12.97 -7.05
CA SER A 239 -1.27 13.89 -8.15
C SER A 239 -2.77 14.07 -8.38
N LYS A 240 -3.14 15.09 -9.16
CA LYS A 240 -4.54 15.29 -9.59
C LYS A 240 -5.03 14.14 -10.46
N GLY A 241 -4.17 13.59 -11.33
CA GLY A 241 -4.51 12.46 -12.21
C GLY A 241 -4.87 11.21 -11.42
N THR A 242 -4.12 10.90 -10.35
CA THR A 242 -4.45 9.75 -9.49
C THR A 242 -5.82 9.87 -8.83
N TRP A 243 -6.27 11.09 -8.54
CA TRP A 243 -7.60 11.31 -7.99
C TRP A 243 -8.71 10.91 -8.97
N GLN A 244 -8.61 11.36 -10.21
CA GLN A 244 -9.65 11.13 -11.21
C GLN A 244 -9.80 9.65 -11.59
N ASP A 245 -8.69 8.94 -11.70
CA ASP A 245 -8.67 7.57 -12.21
C ASP A 245 -8.95 6.51 -11.15
N ALA A 246 -8.55 6.75 -9.90
CA ALA A 246 -8.51 5.71 -8.89
C ALA A 246 -9.51 5.90 -7.73
N TYR A 247 -9.96 7.11 -7.44
CA TYR A 247 -10.56 7.42 -6.15
C TYR A 247 -12.06 7.62 -6.11
N SER A 248 -12.73 7.82 -7.24
CA SER A 248 -14.19 7.81 -7.27
C SER A 248 -14.79 6.53 -6.67
N ASN A 249 -14.02 5.43 -6.71
CA ASN A 249 -14.43 4.13 -6.18
C ASN A 249 -14.02 3.86 -4.72
N LEU A 250 -13.04 4.60 -4.18
CA LEU A 250 -12.57 4.40 -2.80
C LEU A 250 -13.46 5.09 -1.78
N PHE A 251 -14.02 6.25 -2.11
CA PHE A 251 -14.80 7.06 -1.18
C PHE A 251 -16.30 7.04 -1.50
N ALA A 252 -17.13 6.96 -0.46
CA ALA A 252 -18.57 7.17 -0.60
C ALA A 252 -18.90 8.67 -0.58
N ASN A 253 -18.18 9.44 0.25
CA ASN A 253 -18.25 10.89 0.35
C ASN A 253 -16.93 11.48 -0.13
N SER A 254 -16.95 12.57 -0.88
CA SER A 254 -15.73 13.22 -1.38
C SER A 254 -15.01 13.93 -0.23
N PRO A 255 -13.80 13.47 0.16
CA PRO A 255 -12.97 14.20 1.12
C PRO A 255 -12.37 15.47 0.47
N SER A 256 -11.87 16.40 1.29
CA SER A 256 -11.05 17.51 0.79
C SER A 256 -9.77 16.97 0.18
N LEU A 257 -9.56 17.22 -1.13
CA LEU A 257 -8.39 16.77 -1.87
C LEU A 257 -7.22 17.72 -1.68
N LEU A 258 -6.08 17.18 -1.31
CA LEU A 258 -4.79 17.86 -1.19
C LEU A 258 -3.74 17.07 -1.97
N ILE A 259 -2.73 17.74 -2.50
CA ILE A 259 -1.66 17.08 -3.27
C ILE A 259 -0.39 17.04 -2.42
N MET A 260 0.24 15.87 -2.30
CA MET A 260 1.54 15.69 -1.66
C MET A 260 2.66 16.12 -2.61
N GLU A 261 3.77 16.54 -2.03
CA GLU A 261 5.01 16.64 -2.79
C GLU A 261 5.50 15.25 -3.22
N PRO A 262 6.23 15.14 -4.33
CA PRO A 262 6.84 13.87 -4.73
C PRO A 262 7.76 13.33 -3.62
N THR A 263 7.69 12.02 -3.40
CA THR A 263 8.56 11.38 -2.37
C THR A 263 9.96 11.07 -2.88
N ILE A 264 10.12 11.01 -4.20
CA ILE A 264 11.41 10.80 -4.84
C ILE A 264 12.14 12.15 -5.05
N LYS A 265 13.48 12.10 -5.05
CA LYS A 265 14.32 13.22 -5.45
C LYS A 265 15.00 12.85 -6.76
N LEU A 266 14.75 13.63 -7.80
CA LEU A 266 15.39 13.41 -9.09
C LEU A 266 16.84 13.85 -9.05
N GLN A 267 17.71 13.07 -9.71
CA GLN A 267 19.14 13.34 -9.87
C GLN A 267 19.41 13.67 -11.34
N GLU A 268 20.10 14.78 -11.58
CA GLU A 268 20.54 15.13 -12.92
C GLU A 268 21.47 14.05 -13.46
N ILE A 269 21.28 13.71 -14.73
CA ILE A 269 22.14 12.76 -15.45
C ILE A 269 22.95 13.57 -16.45
N PRO A 270 24.28 13.49 -16.42
CA PRO A 270 25.12 14.14 -17.41
C PRO A 270 25.00 13.39 -18.77
N THR A 271 24.00 13.74 -19.55
CA THR A 271 23.86 13.21 -20.92
C THR A 271 23.18 14.24 -21.81
N ASP A 272 23.70 14.38 -23.03
CA ASP A 272 23.07 15.16 -24.10
C ASP A 272 22.06 14.33 -24.90
N GLU A 273 22.06 13.01 -24.72
CA GLU A 273 21.17 12.07 -25.37
C GLU A 273 19.75 12.19 -24.80
N PHE A 274 18.76 11.80 -25.60
CA PHE A 274 17.38 11.68 -25.12
C PHE A 274 17.29 10.48 -24.18
N SER A 275 16.88 10.70 -22.94
CA SER A 275 16.92 9.70 -21.89
C SER A 275 15.52 9.14 -21.58
N VAL A 276 15.44 7.81 -21.53
CA VAL A 276 14.18 7.08 -21.27
C VAL A 276 14.36 6.14 -20.08
N LEU A 277 13.44 6.20 -19.12
CA LEU A 277 13.37 5.26 -18.01
C LEU A 277 12.23 4.25 -18.22
N ILE A 278 12.56 2.97 -18.14
CA ILE A 278 11.59 1.89 -18.08
C ILE A 278 11.43 1.46 -16.62
N VAL A 279 10.21 1.54 -16.09
CA VAL A 279 9.85 1.01 -14.77
C VAL A 279 9.36 -0.41 -14.94
N ALA A 280 10.18 -1.36 -14.53
CA ALA A 280 10.02 -2.77 -14.86
C ALA A 280 9.31 -3.58 -13.76
N GLU A 281 8.45 -4.51 -14.20
CA GLU A 281 7.73 -5.48 -13.37
C GLU A 281 7.71 -6.84 -14.08
N ILE A 282 8.09 -7.90 -13.36
CA ILE A 282 8.27 -9.25 -13.95
C ILE A 282 7.03 -9.76 -14.70
N SER A 283 5.84 -9.40 -14.24
CA SER A 283 4.57 -9.79 -14.87
C SER A 283 4.41 -9.24 -16.30
N TYR A 284 5.18 -8.21 -16.65
CA TYR A 284 5.13 -7.49 -17.91
C TYR A 284 6.43 -7.64 -18.72
N ILE A 285 7.31 -8.57 -18.37
CA ILE A 285 8.63 -8.75 -19.01
C ILE A 285 8.53 -8.95 -20.55
N ASP A 286 7.44 -9.54 -21.04
CA ASP A 286 7.23 -9.73 -22.48
C ASP A 286 6.94 -8.40 -23.18
N ILE A 287 6.17 -7.51 -22.55
CA ILE A 287 5.94 -6.15 -23.04
C ILE A 287 7.24 -5.35 -22.99
N GLU A 288 7.98 -5.47 -21.89
CA GLU A 288 9.25 -4.77 -21.73
C GLU A 288 10.30 -5.19 -22.78
N LYS A 289 10.29 -6.46 -23.22
CA LYS A 289 11.11 -6.89 -24.37
C LYS A 289 10.71 -6.17 -25.64
N ILE A 290 9.41 -6.00 -25.91
CA ILE A 290 8.92 -5.26 -27.08
C ILE A 290 9.36 -3.79 -26.98
N ILE A 291 9.20 -3.16 -25.81
CA ILE A 291 9.64 -1.78 -25.56
C ILE A 291 11.14 -1.65 -25.82
N LEU A 292 11.95 -2.50 -25.21
CA LEU A 292 13.41 -2.49 -25.39
C LEU A 292 13.82 -2.69 -26.86
N ASN A 293 13.17 -3.60 -27.56
CA ASN A 293 13.43 -3.86 -28.99
C ASN A 293 13.10 -2.64 -29.87
N GLU A 294 11.99 -1.94 -29.58
CA GLU A 294 11.65 -0.73 -30.34
C GLU A 294 12.62 0.43 -30.04
N LEU A 295 12.94 0.66 -28.75
CA LEU A 295 13.80 1.75 -28.35
C LEU A 295 15.26 1.56 -28.77
N SER A 296 15.76 0.33 -28.79
CA SER A 296 17.16 0.03 -29.18
C SER A 296 17.46 0.26 -30.68
N LYS A 297 16.44 0.48 -31.49
CA LYS A 297 16.61 0.84 -32.92
C LYS A 297 17.12 2.28 -33.10
N ASP A 298 16.99 3.13 -32.07
CA ASP A 298 17.43 4.52 -32.09
C ASP A 298 18.61 4.71 -31.12
N ASN A 299 19.82 4.70 -31.67
CA ASN A 299 21.07 4.84 -30.94
C ASN A 299 21.23 6.22 -30.20
N SER A 300 20.37 7.18 -30.47
CA SER A 300 20.38 8.48 -29.79
C SER A 300 19.54 8.47 -28.50
N ILE A 301 19.00 7.33 -28.11
CA ILE A 301 18.22 7.17 -26.86
C ILE A 301 19.10 6.49 -25.81
N LYS A 302 19.26 7.14 -24.67
CA LYS A 302 19.87 6.55 -23.48
C LYS A 302 18.82 5.83 -22.66
N LEU A 303 18.99 4.51 -22.50
CA LEU A 303 18.03 3.66 -21.80
C LEU A 303 18.41 3.41 -20.35
N TYR A 304 17.47 3.64 -19.46
CA TYR A 304 17.53 3.29 -18.04
C TYR A 304 16.41 2.31 -17.68
N LEU A 305 16.71 1.39 -16.78
CA LEU A 305 15.73 0.44 -16.28
C LEU A 305 15.76 0.42 -14.75
N LYS A 306 14.58 0.57 -14.14
CA LYS A 306 14.40 0.44 -12.70
C LYS A 306 13.45 -0.71 -12.41
N LYS A 307 13.98 -1.73 -11.71
CA LYS A 307 13.18 -2.86 -11.27
C LYS A 307 12.26 -2.47 -10.11
N HIS A 308 11.10 -3.11 -10.06
CA HIS A 308 10.26 -3.07 -8.85
C HIS A 308 11.06 -3.59 -7.63
N PRO A 309 10.92 -3.00 -6.44
CA PRO A 309 11.68 -3.41 -5.25
C PRO A 309 11.61 -4.90 -4.91
N ALA A 310 10.49 -5.56 -5.19
CA ALA A 310 10.32 -7.00 -5.01
C ALA A 310 11.20 -7.86 -5.96
N LEU A 311 11.77 -7.28 -7.02
CA LEU A 311 12.52 -7.97 -8.07
C LEU A 311 14.03 -7.75 -8.02
N VAL A 312 14.55 -7.15 -6.96
CA VAL A 312 15.99 -6.79 -6.87
C VAL A 312 16.89 -8.00 -7.13
N ASN A 313 16.51 -9.16 -6.64
CA ASN A 313 17.30 -10.41 -6.76
C ASN A 313 16.93 -11.25 -7.99
N ASP A 314 16.00 -10.81 -8.85
CA ASP A 314 15.61 -11.54 -10.03
C ASP A 314 16.64 -11.36 -11.14
N GLY A 315 17.15 -12.50 -11.63
CA GLY A 315 18.14 -12.56 -12.72
C GLY A 315 17.56 -12.40 -14.13
N SER A 316 16.23 -12.34 -14.28
CA SER A 316 15.53 -12.37 -15.59
C SER A 316 15.95 -11.24 -16.53
N TYR A 317 16.33 -10.09 -15.97
CA TYR A 317 16.74 -8.93 -16.78
C TYR A 317 18.22 -8.92 -17.17
N ARG A 318 19.06 -9.85 -16.68
CA ARG A 318 20.51 -9.85 -17.01
C ARG A 318 20.78 -10.13 -18.49
N GLN A 319 19.97 -11.00 -19.11
CA GLN A 319 20.09 -11.27 -20.54
C GLN A 319 19.64 -10.06 -21.38
N LEU A 320 18.56 -9.40 -20.96
CA LEU A 320 18.06 -8.20 -21.62
C LEU A 320 19.05 -7.03 -21.52
N GLU A 321 19.73 -6.88 -20.38
CA GLU A 321 20.79 -5.87 -20.22
C GLU A 321 21.92 -6.06 -21.24
N LYS A 322 22.40 -7.31 -21.39
CA LYS A 322 23.44 -7.63 -22.34
C LYS A 322 23.01 -7.42 -23.79
N GLN A 323 21.73 -7.67 -24.08
CA GLN A 323 21.18 -7.57 -25.43
C GLN A 323 20.89 -6.13 -25.83
N TYR A 324 20.36 -5.30 -24.93
CA TYR A 324 19.84 -3.97 -25.25
C TYR A 324 20.66 -2.81 -24.64
N GLY A 325 21.66 -3.10 -23.81
CA GLY A 325 22.64 -2.11 -23.34
C GLY A 325 22.06 -1.02 -22.42
N PHE A 326 20.95 -1.28 -21.72
CA PHE A 326 20.40 -0.31 -20.78
C PHE A 326 21.17 -0.26 -19.46
N GLN A 327 21.07 0.87 -18.74
CA GLN A 327 21.68 1.05 -17.45
C GLN A 327 20.69 0.79 -16.32
N TYR A 328 21.03 -0.10 -15.38
CA TYR A 328 20.22 -0.30 -14.18
C TYR A 328 20.29 0.89 -13.24
N ILE A 329 19.12 1.31 -12.77
CA ILE A 329 18.99 2.26 -11.66
C ILE A 329 18.89 1.48 -10.36
N LYS A 330 19.93 1.57 -9.52
CA LYS A 330 20.00 0.90 -8.22
C LYS A 330 19.33 1.73 -7.14
N ASP A 331 18.74 1.06 -6.18
CA ASP A 331 18.23 1.60 -4.91
C ASP A 331 17.31 2.83 -5.03
N LYS A 332 17.54 3.83 -4.18
CA LYS A 332 16.78 5.08 -4.09
C LYS A 332 17.26 6.17 -5.05
N LYS A 333 18.02 5.82 -6.09
CA LYS A 333 18.42 6.77 -7.12
C LYS A 333 17.32 6.87 -8.17
N PHE A 334 16.94 8.10 -8.49
CA PHE A 334 15.88 8.41 -9.45
C PHE A 334 16.44 9.40 -10.47
N PRO A 335 16.79 8.94 -11.66
CA PRO A 335 17.36 9.82 -12.68
C PRO A 335 16.31 10.80 -13.20
N LYS A 336 16.69 12.06 -13.43
CA LYS A 336 15.88 12.98 -14.20
C LYS A 336 16.00 12.62 -15.67
N VAL A 337 14.96 12.06 -16.22
CA VAL A 337 14.89 11.58 -17.60
C VAL A 337 13.92 12.43 -18.43
N ASP A 338 13.97 12.28 -19.76
CA ASP A 338 13.10 13.03 -20.68
C ASP A 338 11.74 12.35 -20.86
N PHE A 339 11.68 11.03 -20.66
CA PHE A 339 10.47 10.23 -20.87
C PHE A 339 10.47 9.00 -19.94
N VAL A 340 9.31 8.61 -19.45
CA VAL A 340 9.15 7.40 -18.64
C VAL A 340 8.14 6.47 -19.31
N ILE A 341 8.46 5.17 -19.34
CA ILE A 341 7.55 4.11 -19.75
C ILE A 341 7.33 3.20 -18.53
N SER A 342 6.09 2.99 -18.16
CA SER A 342 5.77 2.25 -16.95
C SER A 342 4.47 1.46 -17.11
N TYR A 343 4.43 0.25 -16.53
CA TYR A 343 3.16 -0.27 -16.11
C TYR A 343 2.53 0.68 -15.08
N TYR A 344 1.26 0.47 -14.75
CA TYR A 344 0.53 1.31 -13.80
C TYR A 344 1.18 1.25 -12.41
N SER A 345 2.10 2.17 -12.13
CA SER A 345 2.93 2.17 -10.93
C SER A 345 2.92 3.51 -10.21
N THR A 346 3.12 3.46 -8.90
CA THR A 346 3.28 4.67 -8.06
C THR A 346 4.43 5.55 -8.56
N LEU A 347 5.53 4.93 -9.01
CA LEU A 347 6.70 5.66 -9.49
C LEU A 347 6.39 6.49 -10.75
N ALA A 348 5.51 6.00 -11.62
CA ALA A 348 5.07 6.75 -12.80
C ALA A 348 4.44 8.10 -12.42
N TYR A 349 3.60 8.09 -11.40
CA TYR A 349 2.95 9.32 -10.92
C TYR A 349 3.92 10.26 -10.18
N GLU A 350 4.94 9.71 -9.54
CA GLU A 350 6.01 10.53 -8.94
C GLU A 350 6.77 11.31 -10.03
N TYR A 351 7.03 10.68 -11.20
CA TYR A 351 7.64 11.37 -12.34
C TYR A 351 6.70 12.39 -13.00
N LEU A 352 5.40 12.07 -13.12
CA LEU A 352 4.40 13.03 -13.60
C LEU A 352 4.31 14.28 -12.73
N ALA A 353 4.55 14.16 -11.43
CA ALA A 353 4.57 15.31 -10.51
C ALA A 353 5.76 16.26 -10.72
N TYR A 354 6.76 15.82 -11.48
CA TYR A 354 7.88 16.66 -11.96
C TYR A 354 7.72 17.10 -13.42
N ASP A 355 6.50 17.03 -13.97
CA ASP A 355 6.16 17.34 -15.36
C ASP A 355 6.93 16.50 -16.39
N ILE A 356 7.48 15.36 -16.01
CA ILE A 356 8.14 14.43 -16.93
C ILE A 356 7.06 13.58 -17.60
N PRO A 357 7.01 13.57 -18.95
CA PRO A 357 6.03 12.78 -19.70
C PRO A 357 6.15 11.28 -19.42
N VAL A 358 5.00 10.64 -19.19
CA VAL A 358 4.92 9.21 -18.89
C VAL A 358 3.96 8.53 -19.84
N TYR A 359 4.40 7.42 -20.44
CA TYR A 359 3.51 6.45 -21.07
C TYR A 359 3.19 5.34 -20.08
N MET A 360 1.90 5.19 -19.71
CA MET A 360 1.45 4.15 -18.81
C MET A 360 0.54 3.15 -19.50
N TYR A 361 0.66 1.88 -19.14
CA TYR A 361 -0.24 0.79 -19.53
C TYR A 361 -0.68 0.01 -18.29
N MET A 362 -1.95 -0.43 -18.24
CA MET A 362 -2.49 -1.16 -17.10
C MET A 362 -2.49 -2.66 -17.32
N THR A 363 -2.76 -3.08 -18.56
CA THR A 363 -2.81 -4.50 -18.93
C THR A 363 -1.97 -4.74 -20.19
N LYS A 364 -1.76 -6.02 -20.53
CA LYS A 364 -1.05 -6.40 -21.75
C LYS A 364 -1.83 -5.99 -23.00
N GLU A 365 -3.16 -6.00 -22.90
CA GLU A 365 -4.07 -5.68 -23.99
C GLU A 365 -4.11 -4.16 -24.25
N GLU A 366 -3.88 -3.35 -23.24
CA GLU A 366 -3.86 -1.88 -23.35
C GLU A 366 -2.52 -1.33 -23.85
N PHE A 367 -1.46 -2.13 -23.86
CA PHE A 367 -0.17 -1.70 -24.35
C PHE A 367 -0.19 -1.58 -25.90
N ASP A 368 0.04 -0.37 -26.38
CA ASP A 368 0.20 -0.07 -27.80
C ASP A 368 1.60 0.49 -28.09
N ALA A 369 2.44 -0.32 -28.71
CA ALA A 369 3.81 0.05 -29.07
C ALA A 369 3.86 1.24 -30.06
N LYS A 370 2.89 1.36 -30.97
CA LYS A 370 2.84 2.46 -31.95
C LYS A 370 2.50 3.78 -31.25
N GLU A 371 1.49 3.76 -30.39
CA GLU A 371 1.12 4.94 -29.60
C GLU A 371 2.29 5.39 -28.71
N MET A 372 2.93 4.45 -28.01
CA MET A 372 4.11 4.72 -27.19
C MET A 372 5.20 5.43 -27.99
N MET A 373 5.54 4.90 -29.19
CA MET A 373 6.58 5.47 -30.04
C MET A 373 6.20 6.86 -30.59
N VAL A 374 4.91 7.10 -30.90
CA VAL A 374 4.43 8.41 -31.34
C VAL A 374 4.60 9.43 -30.20
N ARG A 375 4.19 9.10 -28.97
CA ARG A 375 4.35 9.98 -27.79
C ARG A 375 5.82 10.30 -27.54
N LEU A 376 6.68 9.29 -27.58
CA LEU A 376 8.13 9.45 -27.38
C LEU A 376 8.74 10.36 -28.44
N LYS A 377 8.41 10.16 -29.74
CA LYS A 377 8.89 11.00 -30.85
C LYS A 377 8.49 12.46 -30.65
N ASN A 378 7.24 12.72 -30.30
CA ASN A 378 6.75 14.07 -30.00
C ASN A 378 7.52 14.73 -28.86
N CYS A 379 7.83 14.01 -27.79
CA CYS A 379 8.65 14.51 -26.68
C CYS A 379 10.06 14.83 -27.13
N LYS A 380 10.69 13.98 -27.93
CA LYS A 380 12.04 14.17 -28.46
C LYS A 380 12.12 15.41 -29.35
N GLU A 381 11.17 15.59 -30.25
CA GLU A 381 11.09 16.77 -31.12
C GLU A 381 10.90 18.08 -30.35
N ASN A 382 10.07 18.05 -29.32
CA ASN A 382 9.85 19.22 -28.46
C ASN A 382 11.11 19.60 -27.66
N LYS A 383 11.87 18.61 -27.16
CA LYS A 383 13.15 18.87 -26.48
C LYS A 383 14.15 19.54 -27.41
N VAL A 384 14.25 19.10 -28.67
CA VAL A 384 15.14 19.71 -29.68
C VAL A 384 14.71 21.15 -29.96
N LYS A 385 13.41 21.42 -30.14
CA LYS A 385 12.89 22.77 -30.39
C LYS A 385 13.19 23.73 -29.21
N LEU A 386 13.08 23.25 -27.96
CA LEU A 386 13.42 24.05 -26.76
C LEU A 386 14.91 24.38 -26.71
N LYS A 387 15.81 23.39 -26.96
CA LYS A 387 17.26 23.66 -27.05
C LYS A 387 17.56 24.70 -28.13
N CYS A 388 17.02 24.57 -29.33
CA CYS A 388 17.24 25.56 -30.41
C CYS A 388 16.71 26.96 -30.11
N LYS A 389 15.71 27.12 -29.23
CA LYS A 389 15.26 28.45 -28.77
C LYS A 389 16.24 29.07 -27.78
N VAL A 390 16.69 28.33 -26.80
CA VAL A 390 17.65 28.80 -25.79
C VAL A 390 18.98 29.22 -26.42
N ASP A 391 19.46 28.47 -27.45
CA ASP A 391 20.68 28.79 -28.17
C ASP A 391 20.55 30.02 -29.10
N LYS A 392 19.32 30.48 -29.38
CA LYS A 392 19.08 31.72 -30.15
C LYS A 392 18.90 32.98 -29.29
N ASP A 393 18.58 32.79 -28.04
CA ASP A 393 18.33 33.88 -27.07
C ASP A 393 19.58 34.16 -26.21
N ASN A 394 20.68 33.41 -26.39
CA ASN A 394 22.05 33.63 -25.88
C ASN A 394 22.98 34.08 -27.02
#